data_58453c19050bc8691520914e6e1d8a0d
#
_entry.id   58453c19050bc8691520914e6e1d8a0d
#
_cell.length_a   1.000
_cell.length_b   1.000
_cell.length_c   1.000
_cell.angle_alpha   90.00
_cell.angle_beta   90.00
_cell.angle_gamma   90.00
#
_symmetry.space_group_name_H-M   'P 1'
#
loop_
_entity.id
_entity.type
_entity.pdbx_description
1 polymer ?
#
loop_
_entity_poly.entity_id
_entity_poly.type
_entity_poly.pdbx_seq_one_letter_code
_entity_poly.pdbx_strand_id
1 'polypeptide(L)'
;MEVDKILFGDCRETLKEFDGKVRTCVTSPPYYGLRDYGTATWIGGDPNCDHRRKGKQGSNCITGHKNHDTMGGVGDYIYKSVCAKCGAVRQDSQIGLEETPEEYIDNLVSVFRSVRDSLTDDGTCWVNLGDSYYNYRPGKGQSYPKQTVSKTKQDLPELCNKRGNKLEGLKEKDLIGIPWMFAFAMRADGWYLRQDIIWHKPNPMPESVRDRCTKSHEYIFLFSKNRKYYYDNEAIKEPVKQDWGTRNRDNGKYHNEGTGLQPHSGLTKSYTTKNKRSVWTVTTKPYKGAHFAVFPTDLIEPCIKAGSEEGDVVLDPFMGSGTTAVVSKSLGRHYIGCELNEDYGKLIQKRLSEKSFARLKFNE
;
A
#
# COMPACT_ATOMS: atom_id res chain seq x y z
N MET A 1 -19.40 21.02 1.89
CA MET A 1 -18.62 19.96 1.19
C MET A 1 -19.45 18.68 1.14
N GLU A 2 -19.63 18.09 -0.02
CA GLU A 2 -20.26 16.79 -0.16
C GLU A 2 -19.26 15.70 0.25
N VAL A 3 -19.66 14.80 1.15
CA VAL A 3 -18.83 13.73 1.70
C VAL A 3 -19.36 12.35 1.30
N ASP A 4 -18.63 11.29 1.67
CA ASP A 4 -19.00 9.89 1.39
C ASP A 4 -19.09 9.57 -0.10
N LYS A 5 -18.13 10.10 -0.88
CA LYS A 5 -18.07 9.93 -2.34
C LYS A 5 -16.71 9.46 -2.84
N ILE A 6 -16.73 8.87 -4.03
CA ILE A 6 -15.55 8.51 -4.80
C ILE A 6 -15.46 9.42 -6.01
N LEU A 7 -14.30 10.00 -6.20
CA LEU A 7 -13.92 10.79 -7.38
C LEU A 7 -13.25 9.83 -8.36
N PHE A 8 -13.88 9.57 -9.49
CA PHE A 8 -13.30 8.68 -10.51
C PHE A 8 -12.36 9.44 -11.42
N GLY A 9 -11.20 8.85 -11.70
CA GLY A 9 -10.16 9.41 -12.55
C GLY A 9 -8.80 9.44 -11.86
N ASP A 10 -7.85 10.07 -12.54
CA ASP A 10 -6.51 10.25 -12.01
C ASP A 10 -6.55 11.15 -10.75
N CYS A 11 -6.04 10.64 -9.65
CA CYS A 11 -6.05 11.38 -8.38
C CYS A 11 -5.25 12.70 -8.45
N ARG A 12 -4.29 12.81 -9.36
CA ARG A 12 -3.53 14.04 -9.61
C ARG A 12 -4.40 15.16 -10.18
N GLU A 13 -5.49 14.82 -10.90
CA GLU A 13 -6.44 15.77 -11.47
C GLU A 13 -7.65 15.93 -10.53
N THR A 14 -8.26 14.84 -10.10
CA THR A 14 -9.47 14.88 -9.27
C THR A 14 -9.27 15.59 -7.94
N LEU A 15 -8.06 15.52 -7.34
CA LEU A 15 -7.75 16.24 -6.12
C LEU A 15 -7.52 17.76 -6.34
N LYS A 16 -7.15 18.20 -7.54
CA LYS A 16 -7.04 19.63 -7.85
C LYS A 16 -8.41 20.31 -7.91
N GLU A 17 -9.42 19.55 -8.33
CA GLU A 17 -10.81 20.03 -8.42
C GLU A 17 -11.54 19.92 -7.08
N PHE A 18 -10.95 19.25 -6.10
CA PHE A 18 -11.52 19.08 -4.77
C PHE A 18 -11.25 20.30 -3.91
N ASP A 19 -12.29 21.08 -3.61
CA ASP A 19 -12.25 22.34 -2.83
C ASP A 19 -12.47 22.16 -1.32
N GLY A 20 -12.63 20.93 -0.87
CA GLY A 20 -12.89 20.60 0.53
C GLY A 20 -11.63 20.52 1.40
N LYS A 21 -11.86 20.40 2.71
CA LYS A 21 -10.81 20.09 3.68
C LYS A 21 -11.10 18.77 4.38
N VAL A 22 -10.06 17.95 4.53
CA VAL A 22 -10.11 16.66 5.20
C VAL A 22 -9.18 16.65 6.40
N ARG A 23 -9.51 15.86 7.44
CA ARG A 23 -8.73 15.82 8.67
C ARG A 23 -7.49 14.94 8.53
N THR A 24 -7.62 13.81 7.86
CA THR A 24 -6.52 12.85 7.71
C THR A 24 -6.59 12.14 6.36
N CYS A 25 -5.43 11.75 5.86
CA CYS A 25 -5.29 10.84 4.73
C CYS A 25 -4.77 9.49 5.23
N VAL A 26 -5.41 8.39 4.83
CA VAL A 26 -4.97 7.02 5.13
C VAL A 26 -5.02 6.21 3.85
N THR A 27 -3.87 5.76 3.35
CA THR A 27 -3.77 5.20 2.02
C THR A 27 -2.63 4.19 1.85
N SER A 28 -2.71 3.41 0.77
CA SER A 28 -1.64 2.56 0.25
C SER A 28 -1.56 2.75 -1.26
N PRO A 29 -0.58 3.51 -1.76
CA PRO A 29 -0.41 3.69 -3.20
C PRO A 29 -0.10 2.37 -3.91
N PRO A 30 -0.30 2.27 -5.23
CA PRO A 30 0.18 1.15 -6.03
C PRO A 30 1.69 1.00 -5.86
N TYR A 31 2.17 -0.22 -5.58
CA TYR A 31 3.60 -0.46 -5.35
C TYR A 31 4.39 -0.51 -6.65
N TYR A 32 5.60 0.02 -6.64
CA TYR A 32 6.49 0.08 -7.78
C TYR A 32 6.75 -1.31 -8.41
N GLY A 33 6.52 -1.41 -9.70
CA GLY A 33 6.84 -2.59 -10.51
C GLY A 33 6.04 -3.86 -10.22
N LEU A 34 5.01 -3.81 -9.37
CA LEU A 34 4.31 -5.01 -8.95
C LEU A 34 3.11 -5.40 -9.84
N ARG A 35 2.28 -4.45 -10.28
CA ARG A 35 1.00 -4.78 -10.91
C ARG A 35 0.57 -3.77 -11.97
N ASP A 36 0.05 -4.29 -13.07
CA ASP A 36 -0.76 -3.57 -14.05
C ASP A 36 -2.23 -3.84 -13.71
N TYR A 37 -2.99 -2.81 -13.36
CA TYR A 37 -4.41 -2.89 -13.02
C TYR A 37 -5.32 -2.80 -14.25
N GLY A 38 -4.73 -2.72 -15.46
CA GLY A 38 -5.47 -2.70 -16.72
C GLY A 38 -6.23 -1.39 -16.98
N THR A 39 -5.80 -0.29 -16.38
CA THR A 39 -6.44 1.04 -16.50
C THR A 39 -6.03 1.81 -17.75
N ALA A 40 -5.12 1.25 -18.55
CA ALA A 40 -4.66 1.90 -19.78
C ALA A 40 -5.77 2.06 -20.80
N THR A 41 -5.79 3.21 -21.44
CA THR A 41 -6.66 3.54 -22.58
C THR A 41 -5.85 3.56 -23.88
N TRP A 42 -6.56 3.51 -25.01
CA TRP A 42 -5.95 3.58 -26.34
C TRP A 42 -6.39 4.85 -27.04
N ILE A 43 -5.41 5.62 -27.54
CA ILE A 43 -5.67 6.87 -28.24
C ILE A 43 -5.40 6.67 -29.72
N GLY A 44 -6.38 7.08 -30.56
CA GLY A 44 -6.31 6.91 -32.00
C GLY A 44 -6.53 5.45 -32.45
N GLY A 45 -6.27 5.17 -33.71
CA GLY A 45 -6.45 3.85 -34.31
C GLY A 45 -7.91 3.45 -34.51
N ASP A 46 -8.17 2.16 -34.64
CA ASP A 46 -9.51 1.60 -34.83
C ASP A 46 -10.18 1.32 -33.45
N PRO A 47 -11.34 1.93 -33.14
CA PRO A 47 -12.06 1.74 -31.90
C PRO A 47 -12.54 0.29 -31.67
N ASN A 48 -12.63 -0.54 -32.72
CA ASN A 48 -13.00 -1.94 -32.61
C ASN A 48 -11.80 -2.88 -32.51
N CYS A 49 -10.58 -2.36 -32.45
CA CYS A 49 -9.38 -3.18 -32.34
C CYS A 49 -9.23 -3.73 -30.93
N ASP A 50 -8.97 -5.04 -30.82
CA ASP A 50 -8.71 -5.72 -29.57
C ASP A 50 -7.34 -5.36 -28.95
N HIS A 51 -6.50 -4.62 -29.67
CA HIS A 51 -5.14 -4.23 -29.28
C HIS A 51 -4.26 -5.37 -28.80
N ARG A 52 -4.57 -6.61 -29.20
CA ARG A 52 -3.85 -7.82 -28.83
C ARG A 52 -3.07 -8.39 -30.01
N ARG A 53 -1.88 -8.85 -29.77
CA ARG A 53 -1.15 -9.70 -30.71
C ARG A 53 -1.36 -11.16 -30.36
N LYS A 54 -1.64 -12.00 -31.34
CA LYS A 54 -1.62 -13.45 -31.15
C LYS A 54 -0.18 -13.89 -30.83
N GLY A 55 -0.01 -14.57 -29.74
CA GLY A 55 1.26 -15.25 -29.45
C GLY A 55 1.50 -16.31 -30.50
N LYS A 56 2.77 -16.57 -30.82
CA LYS A 56 3.12 -17.73 -31.64
C LYS A 56 2.64 -18.96 -30.85
N GLN A 57 1.76 -19.76 -31.45
CA GLN A 57 1.42 -21.08 -30.92
C GLN A 57 2.69 -21.93 -30.88
N GLY A 58 3.36 -21.93 -29.74
CA GLY A 58 4.36 -22.91 -29.44
C GLY A 58 3.65 -24.23 -29.13
N SER A 59 3.76 -25.20 -30.01
CA SER A 59 3.35 -26.56 -29.74
C SER A 59 4.05 -27.07 -28.48
N ASN A 60 3.27 -27.61 -27.53
CA ASN A 60 3.68 -28.34 -26.33
C ASN A 60 4.05 -27.49 -25.10
N CYS A 61 3.06 -26.91 -24.45
CA CYS A 61 3.10 -26.71 -23.00
C CYS A 61 2.40 -27.90 -22.33
N ILE A 62 3.17 -28.92 -21.98
CA ILE A 62 2.71 -30.03 -21.14
C ILE A 62 2.81 -29.60 -19.70
N THR A 63 1.84 -28.84 -19.21
CA THR A 63 1.53 -28.75 -17.78
C THR A 63 0.04 -28.54 -17.64
N GLY A 64 -0.64 -29.68 -17.43
CA GLY A 64 -2.09 -29.72 -17.24
C GLY A 64 -2.52 -29.17 -15.89
N HIS A 65 -2.52 -27.87 -15.72
CA HIS A 65 -3.31 -27.20 -14.70
C HIS A 65 -4.26 -26.22 -15.38
N LYS A 66 -5.48 -26.74 -15.61
CA LYS A 66 -6.65 -25.96 -15.98
C LYS A 66 -7.08 -25.15 -14.75
N ASN A 67 -6.51 -23.98 -14.54
CA ASN A 67 -7.16 -22.92 -13.79
C ASN A 67 -7.67 -21.89 -14.80
N HIS A 68 -8.89 -22.13 -15.17
CA HIS A 68 -9.75 -21.27 -15.94
C HIS A 68 -9.97 -19.96 -15.17
N ASP A 69 -10.00 -18.84 -15.87
CA ASP A 69 -10.70 -17.58 -15.66
C ASP A 69 -9.94 -16.31 -15.27
N THR A 70 -8.61 -16.30 -15.20
CA THR A 70 -7.91 -15.01 -14.99
C THR A 70 -6.68 -14.76 -15.87
N MET A 71 -6.36 -15.66 -16.79
CA MET A 71 -5.34 -15.41 -17.80
C MET A 71 -5.97 -15.69 -19.16
N GLY A 72 -6.06 -14.66 -19.99
CA GLY A 72 -6.29 -14.81 -21.42
C GLY A 72 -5.36 -15.92 -21.94
N GLY A 73 -5.86 -16.78 -22.83
CA GLY A 73 -5.22 -18.02 -23.26
C GLY A 73 -3.73 -17.82 -23.56
N VAL A 74 -2.95 -18.86 -23.34
CA VAL A 74 -1.52 -18.91 -23.67
C VAL A 74 -1.35 -18.42 -25.11
N GLY A 75 -1.00 -17.13 -25.29
CA GLY A 75 -0.75 -16.62 -26.63
C GLY A 75 -1.18 -15.20 -26.97
N ASP A 76 -2.16 -14.63 -26.29
CA ASP A 76 -2.64 -13.28 -26.63
C ASP A 76 -2.07 -12.22 -25.67
N TYR A 77 -1.32 -11.27 -26.23
CA TYR A 77 -0.68 -10.19 -25.47
C TYR A 77 -1.22 -8.84 -25.90
N ILE A 78 -1.53 -8.00 -24.92
CA ILE A 78 -1.83 -6.58 -25.16
C ILE A 78 -0.54 -5.88 -25.59
N TYR A 79 -0.58 -5.03 -26.62
CA TYR A 79 0.55 -4.19 -26.98
C TYR A 79 0.88 -3.24 -25.82
N LYS A 80 2.18 -3.00 -25.58
CA LYS A 80 2.62 -2.20 -24.41
C LYS A 80 2.58 -0.69 -24.68
N SER A 81 2.84 -0.26 -25.91
CA SER A 81 2.94 1.16 -26.25
C SER A 81 2.12 1.52 -27.49
N VAL A 82 2.38 0.90 -28.62
CA VAL A 82 1.68 1.15 -29.88
C VAL A 82 1.10 -0.14 -30.41
N CYS A 83 -0.17 -0.12 -30.77
CA CYS A 83 -0.83 -1.24 -31.40
C CYS A 83 -0.35 -1.42 -32.83
N ALA A 84 0.35 -2.51 -33.15
CA ALA A 84 0.81 -2.77 -34.51
C ALA A 84 -0.33 -3.10 -35.51
N LYS A 85 -1.57 -3.35 -35.02
CA LYS A 85 -2.73 -3.59 -35.89
C LYS A 85 -3.37 -2.30 -36.39
N CYS A 86 -3.55 -1.31 -35.51
CA CYS A 86 -4.32 -0.11 -35.82
C CYS A 86 -3.57 1.20 -35.56
N GLY A 87 -2.34 1.15 -35.05
CA GLY A 87 -1.54 2.34 -34.75
C GLY A 87 -1.95 3.10 -33.48
N ALA A 88 -2.96 2.63 -32.73
CA ALA A 88 -3.35 3.27 -31.46
C ALA A 88 -2.19 3.31 -30.50
N VAL A 89 -2.06 4.41 -29.74
CA VAL A 89 -1.05 4.59 -28.69
C VAL A 89 -1.67 4.27 -27.35
N ARG A 90 -1.04 3.39 -26.58
CA ARG A 90 -1.44 3.06 -25.20
C ARG A 90 -1.06 4.21 -24.29
N GLN A 91 -2.05 4.78 -23.62
CA GLN A 91 -1.86 5.75 -22.57
C GLN A 91 -2.26 5.12 -21.22
N ASP A 92 -1.35 5.14 -20.28
CA ASP A 92 -1.59 4.60 -18.94
C ASP A 92 -1.25 5.68 -17.90
N SER A 93 -2.25 6.05 -17.12
CA SER A 93 -2.10 7.03 -16.03
C SER A 93 -1.82 6.34 -14.69
N GLN A 94 -1.71 5.01 -14.68
CA GLN A 94 -1.44 4.24 -13.48
C GLN A 94 -0.06 4.55 -12.92
N ILE A 95 -0.01 4.91 -11.64
CA ILE A 95 1.22 5.00 -10.85
C ILE A 95 1.68 3.58 -10.48
N GLY A 96 3.00 3.36 -10.44
CA GLY A 96 3.63 2.07 -10.12
C GLY A 96 4.16 1.31 -11.34
N LEU A 97 4.02 1.86 -12.55
CA LEU A 97 4.54 1.29 -13.80
C LEU A 97 5.67 2.12 -14.42
N GLU A 98 6.17 3.10 -13.72
CA GLU A 98 7.25 3.98 -14.15
C GLU A 98 8.52 3.17 -14.47
N GLU A 99 9.36 3.72 -15.35
CA GLU A 99 10.59 3.04 -15.77
C GLU A 99 11.63 3.01 -14.66
N THR A 100 11.66 4.05 -13.81
CA THR A 100 12.62 4.20 -12.71
C THR A 100 11.94 4.41 -11.36
N PRO A 101 12.59 4.00 -10.25
CA PRO A 101 12.10 4.28 -8.92
C PRO A 101 11.96 5.78 -8.64
N GLU A 102 12.86 6.59 -9.19
CA GLU A 102 12.88 8.04 -9.03
C GLU A 102 11.62 8.68 -9.63
N GLU A 103 11.26 8.31 -10.87
CA GLU A 103 10.02 8.77 -11.53
C GLU A 103 8.78 8.38 -10.73
N TYR A 104 8.76 7.16 -10.21
CA TYR A 104 7.67 6.70 -9.35
C TYR A 104 7.56 7.55 -8.08
N ILE A 105 8.68 7.86 -7.42
CA ILE A 105 8.70 8.69 -6.21
C ILE A 105 8.23 10.11 -6.54
N ASP A 106 8.69 10.71 -7.65
CA ASP A 106 8.28 12.04 -8.07
C ASP A 106 6.76 12.11 -8.36
N ASN A 107 6.22 11.09 -9.01
CA ASN A 107 4.78 10.96 -9.24
C ASN A 107 4.00 10.86 -7.92
N LEU A 108 4.47 10.05 -6.97
CA LEU A 108 3.83 9.97 -5.65
C LEU A 108 3.88 11.31 -4.91
N VAL A 109 5.04 11.97 -4.86
CA VAL A 109 5.18 13.26 -4.20
C VAL A 109 4.21 14.28 -4.80
N SER A 110 4.01 14.26 -6.13
CA SER A 110 3.03 15.14 -6.79
C SER A 110 1.61 14.92 -6.31
N VAL A 111 1.18 13.66 -6.13
CA VAL A 111 -0.13 13.33 -5.54
C VAL A 111 -0.23 13.86 -4.11
N PHE A 112 0.81 13.62 -3.31
CA PHE A 112 0.77 14.02 -1.89
C PHE A 112 0.89 15.53 -1.68
N ARG A 113 1.34 16.31 -2.66
CA ARG A 113 1.16 17.79 -2.65
C ARG A 113 -0.32 18.16 -2.69
N SER A 114 -1.10 17.55 -3.60
CA SER A 114 -2.55 17.78 -3.67
C SER A 114 -3.27 17.28 -2.40
N VAL A 115 -2.82 16.15 -1.82
CA VAL A 115 -3.29 15.69 -0.51
C VAL A 115 -3.01 16.74 0.57
N ARG A 116 -1.79 17.31 0.63
CA ARG A 116 -1.43 18.34 1.60
C ARG A 116 -2.31 19.59 1.49
N ASP A 117 -2.62 19.98 0.26
CA ASP A 117 -3.49 21.13 0.00
C ASP A 117 -4.94 20.88 0.43
N SER A 118 -5.39 19.62 0.36
CA SER A 118 -6.72 19.20 0.84
C SER A 118 -6.79 18.97 2.34
N LEU A 119 -5.67 18.82 3.05
CA LEU A 119 -5.67 18.65 4.50
C LEU A 119 -5.96 19.95 5.26
N THR A 120 -6.62 19.84 6.42
CA THR A 120 -6.65 20.88 7.44
C THR A 120 -5.23 21.23 7.90
N ASP A 121 -5.03 22.37 8.54
CA ASP A 121 -3.68 22.80 8.95
C ASP A 121 -3.05 21.87 10.01
N ASP A 122 -3.86 21.20 10.80
CA ASP A 122 -3.45 20.20 11.77
C ASP A 122 -3.58 18.75 11.25
N GLY A 123 -3.77 18.60 9.93
CA GLY A 123 -4.00 17.31 9.29
C GLY A 123 -2.77 16.39 9.27
N THR A 124 -3.06 15.09 9.21
CA THR A 124 -2.06 14.01 9.14
C THR A 124 -2.23 13.15 7.89
N CYS A 125 -1.14 12.46 7.50
CA CYS A 125 -1.16 11.54 6.38
C CYS A 125 -0.44 10.24 6.76
N TRP A 126 -1.12 9.10 6.56
CA TRP A 126 -0.64 7.77 6.90
C TRP A 126 -0.52 6.95 5.62
N VAL A 127 0.71 6.54 5.28
CA VAL A 127 0.98 5.88 4.00
C VAL A 127 1.60 4.53 4.22
N ASN A 128 0.89 3.47 3.82
CA ASN A 128 1.44 2.11 3.81
C ASN A 128 2.19 1.85 2.50
N LEU A 129 3.45 1.43 2.62
CA LEU A 129 4.31 1.08 1.48
C LEU A 129 5.10 -0.20 1.74
N GLY A 130 5.13 -1.05 0.73
CA GLY A 130 6.03 -2.19 0.64
C GLY A 130 7.24 -1.90 -0.24
N ASP A 131 8.27 -2.70 -0.08
CA ASP A 131 9.50 -2.63 -0.85
C ASP A 131 9.69 -3.88 -1.69
N SER A 132 10.48 -3.79 -2.75
CA SER A 132 10.78 -4.88 -3.65
C SER A 132 12.27 -5.00 -3.91
N TYR A 133 12.67 -6.13 -4.50
CA TYR A 133 14.06 -6.38 -4.88
C TYR A 133 14.26 -6.15 -6.36
N TYR A 134 15.38 -5.54 -6.70
CA TYR A 134 15.76 -5.33 -8.08
C TYR A 134 16.13 -6.66 -8.75
N ASN A 135 15.44 -6.97 -9.84
CA ASN A 135 15.61 -8.22 -10.57
C ASN A 135 15.93 -7.94 -12.04
N TYR A 136 17.13 -7.46 -12.29
CA TYR A 136 17.68 -7.33 -13.64
C TYR A 136 18.67 -8.45 -13.91
N ARG A 137 18.46 -9.18 -14.99
CA ARG A 137 19.38 -10.21 -15.45
C ARG A 137 19.92 -9.85 -16.84
N PRO A 138 21.14 -9.34 -16.96
CA PRO A 138 21.74 -9.09 -18.27
C PRO A 138 22.02 -10.44 -18.98
N GLY A 139 21.67 -10.55 -20.23
CA GLY A 139 22.03 -11.71 -21.05
C GLY A 139 20.87 -12.28 -21.87
N LYS A 140 21.20 -13.11 -22.86
CA LYS A 140 20.25 -13.86 -23.67
C LYS A 140 19.70 -15.03 -22.86
N GLY A 141 18.41 -14.96 -22.51
CA GLY A 141 17.65 -16.08 -21.94
C GLY A 141 18.12 -16.57 -20.56
N GLN A 142 17.19 -16.87 -19.68
CA GLN A 142 17.52 -17.65 -18.50
C GLN A 142 17.95 -19.05 -18.91
N SER A 143 19.18 -19.44 -18.57
CA SER A 143 19.47 -20.86 -18.42
C SER A 143 18.83 -21.28 -17.09
N TYR A 144 17.69 -21.94 -17.13
CA TYR A 144 17.23 -22.68 -15.97
C TYR A 144 18.32 -23.67 -15.54
N PRO A 145 18.58 -23.86 -14.25
CA PRO A 145 19.37 -24.97 -13.80
C PRO A 145 18.71 -26.23 -14.40
N LYS A 146 19.48 -27.02 -15.08
CA LYS A 146 19.06 -28.21 -15.84
C LYS A 146 18.03 -29.01 -15.06
N GLN A 147 16.75 -28.88 -15.39
CA GLN A 147 15.82 -29.94 -15.11
C GLN A 147 16.18 -31.06 -16.06
N THR A 148 16.66 -32.17 -15.52
CA THR A 148 17.25 -33.30 -16.18
C THR A 148 16.24 -34.17 -16.97
N VAL A 149 15.09 -33.65 -17.36
CA VAL A 149 13.99 -34.45 -17.95
C VAL A 149 13.64 -34.04 -19.39
N SER A 150 14.24 -33.02 -19.97
CA SER A 150 13.99 -32.71 -21.39
C SER A 150 15.26 -32.40 -22.16
N LYS A 151 15.61 -33.29 -23.09
CA LYS A 151 16.74 -33.17 -24.02
C LYS A 151 16.46 -32.26 -25.23
N THR A 152 15.49 -31.38 -25.18
CA THR A 152 15.20 -30.46 -26.29
C THR A 152 15.55 -29.04 -25.89
N LYS A 153 16.67 -28.52 -26.42
CA LYS A 153 16.92 -27.10 -26.60
C LYS A 153 15.88 -26.56 -27.57
N GLN A 154 14.70 -26.28 -27.12
CA GLN A 154 13.76 -25.49 -27.89
C GLN A 154 13.67 -24.14 -27.21
N ASP A 155 13.80 -23.07 -28.02
CA ASP A 155 13.63 -21.69 -27.67
C ASP A 155 12.33 -21.52 -26.90
N LEU A 156 12.46 -21.42 -25.56
CA LEU A 156 11.35 -21.01 -24.72
C LEU A 156 10.98 -19.60 -25.15
N PRO A 157 9.68 -19.31 -25.35
CA PRO A 157 9.26 -18.01 -25.83
C PRO A 157 9.75 -16.93 -24.87
N GLU A 158 10.08 -15.75 -25.41
CA GLU A 158 10.51 -14.52 -24.70
C GLU A 158 9.63 -14.12 -23.50
N LEU A 159 8.55 -14.79 -23.31
CA LEU A 159 7.52 -14.64 -22.30
C LEU A 159 7.92 -14.92 -20.86
N CYS A 160 8.91 -15.78 -20.66
CA CYS A 160 9.41 -16.10 -19.31
C CYS A 160 10.48 -15.10 -18.83
N ASN A 161 10.86 -14.16 -19.68
CA ASN A 161 11.89 -13.18 -19.38
C ASN A 161 11.27 -11.80 -19.19
N LYS A 162 10.56 -11.57 -18.07
CA LYS A 162 10.46 -10.20 -17.55
C LYS A 162 11.87 -9.79 -17.10
N ARG A 163 12.66 -9.30 -18.04
CA ARG A 163 13.84 -8.51 -17.69
C ARG A 163 13.31 -7.20 -17.15
N GLY A 164 13.60 -6.90 -15.90
CA GLY A 164 13.48 -5.54 -15.41
C GLY A 164 14.30 -4.60 -16.29
N ASN A 165 13.99 -3.32 -16.35
CA ASN A 165 14.83 -2.33 -17.00
C ASN A 165 16.19 -2.31 -16.28
N LYS A 166 17.26 -2.00 -17.04
CA LYS A 166 18.55 -1.74 -16.41
C LYS A 166 18.45 -0.40 -15.69
N LEU A 167 18.49 -0.43 -14.37
CA LEU A 167 18.50 0.77 -13.54
C LEU A 167 19.94 1.13 -13.16
N GLU A 168 20.28 2.38 -13.29
CA GLU A 168 21.59 2.88 -12.88
C GLU A 168 21.70 2.88 -11.36
N GLY A 169 22.86 2.51 -10.82
CA GLY A 169 23.08 2.47 -9.38
C GLY A 169 22.56 1.24 -8.64
N LEU A 170 21.72 0.39 -9.27
CA LEU A 170 21.20 -0.84 -8.66
C LEU A 170 21.86 -2.09 -9.25
N LYS A 171 22.16 -3.06 -8.39
CA LYS A 171 22.68 -4.37 -8.75
C LYS A 171 21.60 -5.44 -8.56
N GLU A 172 21.70 -6.52 -9.34
CA GLU A 172 20.79 -7.67 -9.15
C GLU A 172 20.73 -8.08 -7.67
N LYS A 173 19.51 -8.28 -7.16
CA LYS A 173 19.17 -8.59 -5.75
C LYS A 173 19.25 -7.45 -4.75
N ASP A 174 19.62 -6.25 -5.15
CA ASP A 174 19.51 -5.10 -4.24
C ASP A 174 18.06 -4.91 -3.80
N LEU A 175 17.86 -4.59 -2.54
CA LEU A 175 16.60 -4.02 -2.06
C LEU A 175 16.52 -2.59 -2.61
N ILE A 176 15.42 -2.24 -3.29
CA ILE A 176 15.31 -0.95 -3.98
C ILE A 176 15.24 0.21 -2.97
N GLY A 177 14.55 0.01 -1.84
CA GLY A 177 14.43 1.02 -0.79
C GLY A 177 13.29 2.00 -1.00
N ILE A 178 12.30 1.66 -1.81
CA ILE A 178 11.15 2.50 -2.15
C ILE A 178 10.51 3.21 -0.94
N PRO A 179 10.19 2.52 0.18
CA PRO A 179 9.54 3.19 1.30
C PRO A 179 10.36 4.34 1.87
N TRP A 180 11.68 4.15 1.99
CA TRP A 180 12.55 5.19 2.55
C TRP A 180 12.89 6.29 1.54
N MET A 181 13.01 5.96 0.23
CA MET A 181 13.11 6.97 -0.82
C MET A 181 11.89 7.90 -0.79
N PHE A 182 10.68 7.33 -0.71
CA PHE A 182 9.44 8.09 -0.57
C PHE A 182 9.42 8.94 0.71
N ALA A 183 9.75 8.36 1.86
CA ALA A 183 9.72 9.09 3.13
C ALA A 183 10.66 10.30 3.14
N PHE A 184 11.85 10.15 2.56
CA PHE A 184 12.82 11.25 2.46
C PHE A 184 12.43 12.29 1.42
N ALA A 185 11.85 11.89 0.29
CA ALA A 185 11.32 12.80 -0.73
C ALA A 185 10.15 13.64 -0.17
N MET A 186 9.21 13.02 0.53
CA MET A 186 8.11 13.72 1.21
C MET A 186 8.64 14.73 2.24
N ARG A 187 9.65 14.35 3.03
CA ARG A 187 10.28 15.26 3.98
C ARG A 187 10.97 16.43 3.28
N ALA A 188 11.65 16.18 2.16
CA ALA A 188 12.28 17.21 1.36
C ALA A 188 11.24 18.15 0.72
N ASP A 189 10.04 17.63 0.39
CA ASP A 189 8.90 18.40 -0.14
C ASP A 189 8.16 19.23 0.94
N GLY A 190 8.62 19.22 2.19
CA GLY A 190 8.10 20.06 3.26
C GLY A 190 7.11 19.39 4.23
N TRP A 191 6.89 18.08 4.09
CA TRP A 191 6.16 17.32 5.10
C TRP A 191 6.99 17.10 6.36
N TYR A 192 6.34 17.00 7.51
CA TYR A 192 6.97 16.52 8.74
C TYR A 192 6.86 14.99 8.78
N LEU A 193 7.97 14.28 8.54
CA LEU A 193 8.05 12.83 8.79
C LEU A 193 8.08 12.61 10.30
N ARG A 194 6.98 12.09 10.85
CA ARG A 194 6.79 11.97 12.30
C ARG A 194 7.20 10.62 12.85
N GLN A 195 6.87 9.55 12.11
CA GLN A 195 7.15 8.19 12.56
C GLN A 195 7.16 7.21 11.39
N ASP A 196 8.01 6.21 11.49
CA ASP A 196 7.89 4.93 10.81
C ASP A 196 7.21 3.91 11.73
N ILE A 197 6.28 3.17 11.19
CA ILE A 197 5.56 2.10 11.87
C ILE A 197 5.77 0.84 11.07
N ILE A 198 6.13 -0.25 11.75
CA ILE A 198 6.31 -1.56 11.13
C ILE A 198 5.00 -2.34 11.19
N TRP A 199 4.43 -2.63 10.05
CA TRP A 199 3.41 -3.65 9.96
C TRP A 199 4.06 -5.02 9.88
N HIS A 200 4.14 -5.72 11.00
CA HIS A 200 4.60 -7.10 11.08
C HIS A 200 3.47 -8.06 10.64
N LYS A 201 3.78 -8.89 9.63
CA LYS A 201 2.88 -9.91 9.07
C LYS A 201 3.26 -11.28 9.64
N PRO A 202 2.49 -11.86 10.58
CA PRO A 202 2.80 -13.18 11.12
C PRO A 202 2.63 -14.31 10.10
N ASN A 203 1.89 -14.05 9.02
CA ASN A 203 1.65 -14.97 7.92
C ASN A 203 2.10 -14.37 6.58
N PRO A 204 3.39 -14.06 6.36
CA PRO A 204 3.88 -13.52 5.11
C PRO A 204 3.75 -14.57 3.99
N MET A 205 3.75 -14.09 2.74
CA MET A 205 3.86 -15.01 1.59
C MET A 205 5.20 -15.78 1.69
N PRO A 206 5.17 -17.11 1.52
CA PRO A 206 6.40 -17.89 1.48
C PRO A 206 7.33 -17.44 0.34
N GLU A 207 8.61 -17.31 0.63
CA GLU A 207 9.64 -16.99 -0.36
C GLU A 207 10.66 -18.12 -0.45
N SER A 208 10.93 -18.60 -1.67
CA SER A 208 11.94 -19.64 -1.92
C SER A 208 13.36 -19.06 -2.01
N VAL A 209 13.69 -18.13 -1.12
CA VAL A 209 15.03 -17.51 -1.06
C VAL A 209 15.89 -18.18 -0.01
N ARG A 210 17.23 -18.22 -0.25
CA ARG A 210 18.20 -18.89 0.63
C ARG A 210 19.32 -17.96 1.08
N ASP A 211 19.38 -16.76 0.56
CA ASP A 211 20.45 -15.77 0.77
C ASP A 211 20.00 -14.54 1.54
N ARG A 212 18.78 -14.54 2.04
CA ARG A 212 18.20 -13.53 2.94
C ARG A 212 17.00 -14.08 3.70
N CYS A 213 16.57 -13.37 4.72
CA CYS A 213 15.34 -13.70 5.43
C CYS A 213 14.10 -13.48 4.56
N THR A 214 13.04 -14.24 4.83
CA THR A 214 11.71 -13.98 4.27
C THR A 214 11.20 -12.62 4.76
N LYS A 215 10.74 -11.77 3.83
CA LYS A 215 10.21 -10.45 4.15
C LYS A 215 8.85 -10.58 4.83
N SER A 216 8.77 -10.18 6.09
CA SER A 216 7.57 -10.33 6.92
C SER A 216 7.00 -8.99 7.41
N HIS A 217 7.40 -7.87 6.80
CA HIS A 217 6.91 -6.56 7.21
C HIS A 217 6.77 -5.59 6.03
N GLU A 218 5.96 -4.57 6.25
CA GLU A 218 5.85 -3.35 5.45
C GLU A 218 5.92 -2.14 6.38
N TYR A 219 6.00 -0.94 5.79
CA TYR A 219 6.06 0.31 6.52
C TYR A 219 4.73 1.05 6.45
N ILE A 220 4.37 1.73 7.55
CA ILE A 220 3.39 2.80 7.54
C ILE A 220 4.12 4.06 8.01
N PHE A 221 4.15 5.08 7.18
CA PHE A 221 4.73 6.36 7.56
C PHE A 221 3.64 7.31 8.03
N LEU A 222 3.88 7.94 9.16
CA LEU A 222 3.08 9.07 9.64
C LEU A 222 3.75 10.36 9.23
N PHE A 223 3.03 11.16 8.45
CA PHE A 223 3.38 12.53 8.11
C PHE A 223 2.37 13.51 8.71
N SER A 224 2.82 14.73 8.96
CA SER A 224 1.92 15.85 9.27
C SER A 224 2.20 17.04 8.37
N LYS A 225 1.15 17.83 8.11
CA LYS A 225 1.25 19.05 7.32
C LYS A 225 2.08 20.11 8.02
N ASN A 226 1.89 20.24 9.33
CA ASN A 226 2.54 21.24 10.17
C ASN A 226 3.18 20.61 11.41
N ARG A 227 4.00 21.38 12.11
CA ARG A 227 4.64 20.98 13.38
C ARG A 227 3.63 20.62 14.47
N LYS A 228 2.53 21.37 14.55
CA LYS A 228 1.39 21.08 15.43
C LYS A 228 0.33 20.38 14.59
N TYR A 229 -0.13 19.23 15.00
CA TYR A 229 -1.11 18.42 14.28
C TYR A 229 -2.01 17.67 15.27
N TYR A 230 -3.16 17.25 14.77
CA TYR A 230 -4.08 16.44 15.55
C TYR A 230 -3.56 15.01 15.68
N TYR A 231 -3.56 14.49 16.90
CA TYR A 231 -3.20 13.11 17.19
C TYR A 231 -3.85 12.65 18.49
N ASP A 232 -4.86 11.79 18.39
CA ASP A 232 -5.52 11.18 19.54
C ASP A 232 -4.79 9.90 19.99
N ASN A 233 -3.86 10.06 20.91
CA ASN A 233 -3.12 8.93 21.47
C ASN A 233 -3.97 8.06 22.39
N GLU A 234 -5.04 8.61 23.02
CA GLU A 234 -5.92 7.88 23.91
C GLU A 234 -6.75 6.85 23.18
N ALA A 235 -7.26 7.20 21.97
CA ALA A 235 -8.08 6.33 21.14
C ALA A 235 -7.37 5.06 20.65
N ILE A 236 -6.03 5.05 20.70
CA ILE A 236 -5.22 3.93 20.20
C ILE A 236 -4.32 3.28 21.26
N LYS A 237 -4.47 3.63 22.53
CA LYS A 237 -3.71 2.99 23.61
C LYS A 237 -3.89 1.48 23.62
N GLU A 238 -2.82 0.78 23.93
CA GLU A 238 -2.84 -0.68 24.11
C GLU A 238 -2.86 -1.05 25.59
N PRO A 239 -3.48 -2.19 25.96
CA PRO A 239 -3.52 -2.64 27.34
C PRO A 239 -2.11 -3.00 27.83
N VAL A 240 -1.86 -2.77 29.09
CA VAL A 240 -0.64 -3.25 29.77
C VAL A 240 -0.82 -4.73 30.05
N LYS A 241 0.05 -5.57 29.49
CA LYS A 241 -0.02 -7.03 29.67
C LYS A 241 0.39 -7.49 31.07
N GLN A 242 1.12 -6.66 31.82
CA GLN A 242 1.64 -6.97 33.13
C GLN A 242 1.48 -5.74 33.99
N ASP A 243 0.68 -5.87 35.05
CA ASP A 243 0.65 -4.88 36.13
C ASP A 243 2.00 -4.94 36.85
N TRP A 244 2.80 -3.92 36.67
CA TRP A 244 4.09 -3.82 37.38
C TRP A 244 3.91 -3.46 38.84
N GLY A 245 2.67 -3.43 39.37
CA GLY A 245 2.35 -3.14 40.77
C GLY A 245 3.14 -1.96 41.33
N THR A 246 2.77 -1.44 42.42
CA THR A 246 3.62 -0.56 43.24
C THR A 246 4.90 -1.33 43.61
N ARG A 247 5.97 -1.17 42.81
CA ARG A 247 7.28 -1.66 43.21
C ARG A 247 7.68 -0.88 44.47
N ASN A 248 7.53 -1.52 45.61
CA ASN A 248 8.16 -1.06 46.85
C ASN A 248 9.67 -1.02 46.59
N ARG A 249 10.21 0.17 46.30
CA ARG A 249 11.64 0.39 46.08
C ARG A 249 12.46 0.41 47.38
N ASP A 250 11.87 0.06 48.52
CA ASP A 250 12.57 0.00 49.80
C ASP A 250 13.68 -1.06 49.87
N ASN A 251 13.77 -1.96 48.88
CA ASN A 251 14.85 -2.93 48.74
C ASN A 251 15.79 -2.61 47.53
N GLY A 252 15.84 -1.37 47.04
CA GLY A 252 16.65 -1.02 45.89
C GLY A 252 18.11 -0.80 46.23
N LYS A 253 19.02 -1.48 45.56
CA LYS A 253 20.48 -1.33 45.55
C LYS A 253 21.00 0.06 45.12
N TYR A 254 20.20 1.13 45.19
CA TYR A 254 20.54 2.46 44.78
C TYR A 254 20.30 3.54 45.87
N HIS A 255 20.29 3.16 47.14
CA HIS A 255 20.54 4.12 48.20
C HIS A 255 22.03 4.43 48.24
N ASN A 256 22.55 5.22 47.33
CA ASN A 256 23.79 5.92 47.52
C ASN A 256 23.49 7.19 48.30
N GLU A 257 23.65 7.17 49.58
CA GLU A 257 23.79 8.35 50.42
C GLU A 257 24.95 9.17 49.86
N GLY A 258 24.65 10.25 49.16
CA GLY A 258 25.65 11.17 48.62
C GLY A 258 25.44 11.67 47.19
N THR A 259 24.53 11.13 46.38
CA THR A 259 24.38 11.57 44.99
C THR A 259 23.40 12.74 44.77
N GLY A 260 22.71 13.23 45.82
CA GLY A 260 21.76 14.34 45.72
C GLY A 260 20.57 14.11 44.75
N LEU A 261 20.46 12.91 44.21
CA LEU A 261 19.34 12.55 43.34
C LEU A 261 18.12 12.28 44.21
N GLN A 262 17.15 13.20 44.11
CA GLN A 262 15.83 13.02 44.74
C GLN A 262 15.24 11.67 44.30
N PRO A 263 14.67 10.89 45.24
CA PRO A 263 13.91 9.69 44.86
C PRO A 263 12.83 10.11 43.90
N HIS A 264 12.85 9.54 42.67
CA HIS A 264 11.75 9.76 41.75
C HIS A 264 10.45 9.29 42.39
N SER A 265 9.66 10.24 42.87
CA SER A 265 8.32 10.05 43.44
C SER A 265 7.29 9.62 42.36
N GLY A 266 7.78 9.04 41.28
CA GLY A 266 6.94 8.72 40.14
C GLY A 266 6.77 7.24 39.97
N LEU A 267 5.73 6.67 40.53
CA LEU A 267 4.97 5.52 39.99
C LEU A 267 4.12 4.87 41.11
N THR A 268 3.31 5.72 41.77
CA THR A 268 2.21 5.22 42.62
C THR A 268 0.93 4.97 41.86
N LYS A 269 0.91 5.22 40.55
CA LYS A 269 -0.28 5.00 39.68
C LYS A 269 -0.11 3.68 38.93
N SER A 270 -1.03 2.75 39.14
CA SER A 270 -1.24 1.61 38.24
C SER A 270 -1.83 2.10 36.94
N TYR A 271 -1.16 1.79 35.83
CA TYR A 271 -1.65 2.13 34.50
C TYR A 271 -2.21 0.87 33.83
N THR A 272 -3.47 0.92 33.43
CA THR A 272 -4.14 -0.16 32.71
C THR A 272 -3.83 -0.14 31.22
N THR A 273 -3.41 1.02 30.71
CA THR A 273 -3.08 1.24 29.31
C THR A 273 -1.74 1.95 29.16
N LYS A 274 -1.13 1.80 27.99
CA LYS A 274 0.11 2.47 27.58
C LYS A 274 0.00 2.95 26.12
N ASN A 275 0.87 3.87 25.73
CA ASN A 275 0.94 4.33 24.34
C ASN A 275 1.18 3.16 23.40
N LYS A 276 0.50 3.18 22.24
CA LYS A 276 0.69 2.18 21.19
C LYS A 276 2.13 2.19 20.69
N ARG A 277 2.72 1.01 20.58
CA ARG A 277 4.10 0.84 20.08
C ARG A 277 4.12 0.90 18.55
N SER A 278 5.31 1.16 17.97
CA SER A 278 5.49 1.34 16.54
C SER A 278 5.61 0.03 15.73
N VAL A 279 5.53 -1.15 16.37
CA VAL A 279 5.47 -2.43 15.66
C VAL A 279 4.10 -3.04 15.87
N TRP A 280 3.34 -3.13 14.77
CA TRP A 280 1.95 -3.61 14.76
C TRP A 280 1.88 -4.99 14.12
N THR A 281 1.47 -6.00 14.89
CA THR A 281 1.27 -7.35 14.38
C THR A 281 -0.17 -7.49 13.88
N VAL A 282 -0.34 -7.51 12.56
CA VAL A 282 -1.65 -7.65 11.92
C VAL A 282 -1.57 -8.71 10.84
N THR A 283 -2.43 -9.72 10.94
CA THR A 283 -2.51 -10.82 9.98
C THR A 283 -3.07 -10.34 8.65
N THR A 284 -2.44 -10.75 7.54
CA THR A 284 -3.00 -10.55 6.21
C THR A 284 -4.26 -11.39 6.05
N LYS A 285 -5.35 -10.77 5.63
CA LYS A 285 -6.64 -11.43 5.39
C LYS A 285 -6.85 -11.57 3.88
N PRO A 286 -7.09 -12.77 3.34
CA PRO A 286 -7.39 -12.92 1.92
C PRO A 286 -8.72 -12.21 1.62
N TYR A 287 -8.72 -11.42 0.56
CA TYR A 287 -9.94 -10.81 0.06
C TYR A 287 -10.52 -11.66 -1.08
N LYS A 288 -11.79 -12.08 -0.95
CA LYS A 288 -12.45 -12.97 -1.91
C LYS A 288 -12.96 -12.26 -3.18
N GLY A 289 -12.82 -10.95 -3.28
CA GLY A 289 -13.23 -10.14 -4.44
C GLY A 289 -12.14 -10.02 -5.51
N ALA A 290 -12.47 -9.39 -6.62
CA ALA A 290 -11.59 -9.21 -7.78
C ALA A 290 -10.43 -8.20 -7.56
N HIS A 291 -10.14 -7.78 -6.34
CA HIS A 291 -9.07 -6.85 -6.01
C HIS A 291 -7.89 -7.55 -5.33
N PHE A 292 -6.68 -7.36 -5.85
CA PHE A 292 -5.51 -8.16 -5.49
C PHE A 292 -4.64 -7.59 -4.34
N ALA A 293 -4.83 -6.34 -3.93
CA ALA A 293 -3.98 -5.70 -2.92
C ALA A 293 -4.83 -4.86 -1.97
N VAL A 294 -5.27 -5.48 -0.88
CA VAL A 294 -6.10 -4.81 0.13
C VAL A 294 -5.40 -4.93 1.47
N PHE A 295 -5.08 -3.80 2.10
CA PHE A 295 -4.63 -3.83 3.48
C PHE A 295 -5.78 -4.21 4.44
N PRO A 296 -5.47 -4.91 5.55
CA PRO A 296 -6.49 -5.31 6.53
C PRO A 296 -7.15 -4.09 7.20
N THR A 297 -8.44 -4.19 7.52
CA THR A 297 -9.16 -3.16 8.26
C THR A 297 -8.50 -2.84 9.59
N ASP A 298 -8.04 -3.89 10.31
CA ASP A 298 -7.42 -3.79 11.62
C ASP A 298 -6.08 -3.01 11.58
N LEU A 299 -5.46 -2.89 10.38
CA LEU A 299 -4.22 -2.16 10.19
C LEU A 299 -4.45 -0.64 10.18
N ILE A 300 -5.52 -0.19 9.50
CA ILE A 300 -5.78 1.23 9.29
C ILE A 300 -6.71 1.84 10.34
N GLU A 301 -7.43 1.02 11.08
CA GLU A 301 -8.29 1.49 12.16
C GLU A 301 -7.55 2.39 13.17
N PRO A 302 -6.35 2.02 13.69
CA PRO A 302 -5.58 2.91 14.55
C PRO A 302 -5.16 4.22 13.87
N CYS A 303 -4.86 4.20 12.55
CA CYS A 303 -4.49 5.41 11.81
C CYS A 303 -5.64 6.41 11.75
N ILE A 304 -6.85 5.91 11.42
CA ILE A 304 -8.06 6.74 11.36
C ILE A 304 -8.42 7.28 12.74
N LYS A 305 -8.40 6.43 13.79
CA LYS A 305 -8.70 6.85 15.16
C LYS A 305 -7.74 7.90 15.69
N ALA A 306 -6.44 7.74 15.42
CA ALA A 306 -5.44 8.70 15.87
C ALA A 306 -5.46 10.00 15.07
N GLY A 307 -5.81 9.94 13.79
CA GLY A 307 -5.75 11.09 12.87
C GLY A 307 -7.04 11.85 12.73
N SER A 308 -8.17 11.44 13.34
CA SER A 308 -9.48 12.07 13.17
C SER A 308 -10.43 11.84 14.33
N GLU A 309 -11.40 12.75 14.51
CA GLU A 309 -12.56 12.62 15.40
C GLU A 309 -13.78 12.05 14.66
N GLU A 310 -14.82 11.66 15.39
CA GLU A 310 -16.11 11.31 14.80
C GLU A 310 -16.70 12.52 14.06
N GLY A 311 -17.24 12.28 12.85
CA GLY A 311 -17.72 13.33 11.95
C GLY A 311 -16.66 13.95 11.05
N ASP A 312 -15.36 13.72 11.31
CA ASP A 312 -14.29 14.18 10.43
C ASP A 312 -14.28 13.40 9.10
N VAL A 313 -13.58 13.96 8.11
CA VAL A 313 -13.45 13.37 6.77
C VAL A 313 -12.05 12.75 6.60
N VAL A 314 -12.02 11.51 6.15
CA VAL A 314 -10.81 10.74 5.84
C VAL A 314 -10.63 10.67 4.32
N LEU A 315 -9.45 11.00 3.82
CA LEU A 315 -9.09 10.93 2.40
C LEU A 315 -8.30 9.67 2.09
N ASP A 316 -8.59 9.05 0.95
CA ASP A 316 -7.75 8.02 0.34
C ASP A 316 -7.62 8.27 -1.16
N PRO A 317 -6.46 8.78 -1.66
CA PRO A 317 -6.24 9.06 -3.07
C PRO A 317 -6.09 7.78 -3.94
N PHE A 318 -6.02 6.61 -3.32
CA PHE A 318 -5.89 5.30 -3.99
C PHE A 318 -6.90 4.31 -3.38
N MET A 319 -8.19 4.66 -3.48
CA MET A 319 -9.27 4.00 -2.75
C MET A 319 -9.37 2.48 -2.99
N GLY A 320 -9.05 2.01 -4.21
CA GLY A 320 -9.08 0.60 -4.56
C GLY A 320 -10.42 -0.06 -4.24
N SER A 321 -10.40 -1.07 -3.41
CA SER A 321 -11.62 -1.78 -3.00
C SER A 321 -12.41 -1.07 -1.89
N GLY A 322 -12.06 0.14 -1.49
CA GLY A 322 -12.81 0.94 -0.50
C GLY A 322 -12.60 0.56 0.96
N THR A 323 -11.44 0.00 1.32
CA THR A 323 -11.19 -0.38 2.72
C THR A 323 -11.21 0.83 3.65
N THR A 324 -10.59 1.94 3.25
CA THR A 324 -10.58 3.19 4.01
C THR A 324 -11.99 3.74 4.20
N ALA A 325 -12.82 3.74 3.13
CA ALA A 325 -14.23 4.17 3.21
C ALA A 325 -15.02 3.33 4.22
N VAL A 326 -14.88 2.01 4.14
CA VAL A 326 -15.59 1.07 5.02
C VAL A 326 -15.18 1.26 6.48
N VAL A 327 -13.89 1.43 6.78
CA VAL A 327 -13.42 1.64 8.17
C VAL A 327 -13.84 3.01 8.67
N SER A 328 -13.72 4.07 7.86
CA SER A 328 -14.17 5.42 8.23
C SER A 328 -15.64 5.42 8.63
N LYS A 329 -16.53 4.86 7.80
CA LYS A 329 -17.95 4.74 8.12
C LYS A 329 -18.20 3.90 9.38
N SER A 330 -17.45 2.82 9.58
CA SER A 330 -17.61 1.99 10.78
C SER A 330 -17.23 2.71 12.07
N LEU A 331 -16.40 3.72 11.97
CA LEU A 331 -15.93 4.54 13.08
C LEU A 331 -16.68 5.87 13.22
N GLY A 332 -17.76 6.10 12.48
CA GLY A 332 -18.51 7.37 12.52
C GLY A 332 -17.83 8.53 11.81
N ARG A 333 -16.88 8.26 10.92
CA ARG A 333 -16.21 9.25 10.08
C ARG A 333 -16.82 9.26 8.70
N HIS A 334 -16.61 10.35 7.96
CA HIS A 334 -16.89 10.45 6.55
C HIS A 334 -15.64 10.09 5.74
N TYR A 335 -15.82 9.90 4.43
CA TYR A 335 -14.70 9.63 3.54
C TYR A 335 -14.81 10.41 2.22
N ILE A 336 -13.65 10.64 1.61
CA ILE A 336 -13.47 11.01 0.20
C ILE A 336 -12.44 10.03 -0.37
N GLY A 337 -12.70 9.46 -1.54
CA GLY A 337 -11.76 8.59 -2.23
C GLY A 337 -11.50 9.03 -3.65
N CYS A 338 -10.30 8.77 -4.17
CA CYS A 338 -10.05 8.80 -5.61
C CYS A 338 -9.82 7.36 -6.10
N GLU A 339 -10.36 7.04 -7.28
CA GLU A 339 -10.17 5.72 -7.89
C GLU A 339 -10.08 5.86 -9.41
N LEU A 340 -9.03 5.29 -9.99
CA LEU A 340 -8.78 5.35 -11.43
C LEU A 340 -9.71 4.40 -12.21
N ASN A 341 -10.04 3.25 -11.61
CA ASN A 341 -10.87 2.23 -12.23
C ASN A 341 -12.34 2.33 -11.77
N GLU A 342 -13.21 2.78 -12.66
CA GLU A 342 -14.65 2.93 -12.36
C GLU A 342 -15.35 1.62 -11.97
N ASP A 343 -14.86 0.47 -12.44
CA ASP A 343 -15.42 -0.84 -12.09
C ASP A 343 -15.35 -1.14 -10.58
N TYR A 344 -14.41 -0.52 -9.88
CA TYR A 344 -14.32 -0.65 -8.41
C TYR A 344 -15.43 0.10 -7.66
N GLY A 345 -16.10 1.04 -8.31
CA GLY A 345 -17.24 1.75 -7.70
C GLY A 345 -18.33 0.81 -7.20
N LYS A 346 -18.72 -0.18 -8.02
CA LYS A 346 -19.74 -1.20 -7.64
C LYS A 346 -19.25 -2.05 -6.47
N LEU A 347 -17.97 -2.40 -6.44
CA LEU A 347 -17.36 -3.18 -5.37
C LEU A 347 -17.37 -2.40 -4.04
N ILE A 348 -17.00 -1.13 -4.08
CA ILE A 348 -16.99 -0.23 -2.92
C ILE A 348 -18.41 -0.11 -2.35
N GLN A 349 -19.42 0.17 -3.19
CA GLN A 349 -20.81 0.28 -2.77
C GLN A 349 -21.32 -1.01 -2.11
N LYS A 350 -21.02 -2.16 -2.70
CA LYS A 350 -21.37 -3.47 -2.12
C LYS A 350 -20.75 -3.64 -0.73
N ARG A 351 -19.47 -3.34 -0.55
CA ARG A 351 -18.78 -3.46 0.75
C ARG A 351 -19.34 -2.52 1.81
N LEU A 352 -19.72 -1.31 1.43
CA LEU A 352 -20.35 -0.33 2.31
C LEU A 352 -21.73 -0.81 2.78
N SER A 353 -22.54 -1.38 1.86
CA SER A 353 -23.86 -1.91 2.19
C SER A 353 -23.78 -3.14 3.09
N GLU A 354 -22.89 -4.11 2.82
CA GLU A 354 -22.74 -5.32 3.62
C GLU A 354 -22.39 -5.02 5.09
N LYS A 355 -21.55 -4.02 5.37
CA LYS A 355 -21.24 -3.62 6.75
C LYS A 355 -22.33 -2.81 7.45
N SER A 356 -23.14 -2.08 6.71
CA SER A 356 -24.32 -1.40 7.27
C SER A 356 -25.32 -2.41 7.83
N PHE A 357 -25.53 -3.54 7.13
CA PHE A 357 -26.40 -4.63 7.61
C PHE A 357 -25.84 -5.37 8.83
N ALA A 358 -24.52 -5.51 8.96
CA ALA A 358 -23.91 -6.16 10.11
C ALA A 358 -24.07 -5.32 11.41
N ARG A 359 -24.04 -3.99 11.32
CA ARG A 359 -24.29 -3.11 12.47
C ARG A 359 -25.74 -3.16 12.98
N LEU A 360 -26.69 -3.32 12.08
CA LEU A 360 -28.12 -3.44 12.46
C LEU A 360 -28.44 -4.73 13.20
N LYS A 361 -27.68 -5.81 12.96
CA LYS A 361 -27.85 -7.11 13.64
C LYS A 361 -27.23 -7.21 15.03
N PHE A 362 -26.36 -6.28 15.43
CA PHE A 362 -25.73 -6.27 16.76
C PHE A 362 -26.37 -5.28 17.73
N ASN A 363 -27.38 -4.50 17.29
CA ASN A 363 -28.14 -3.56 18.11
C ASN A 363 -29.59 -4.03 18.37
N GLU A 364 -29.92 -5.27 18.02
CA GLU A 364 -31.12 -6.01 18.45
C GLU A 364 -30.71 -7.08 19.48
#